data_f4102faf10ee7db596198ad1a2a5a7d5
#
_entry.id   f4102faf10ee7db596198ad1a2a5a7d5
#
_cell.length_a   1.000
_cell.length_b   1.000
_cell.length_c   1.000
_cell.angle_alpha   90.00
_cell.angle_beta   90.00
_cell.angle_gamma   90.00
#
_symmetry.space_group_name_H-M   'P 1'
#
loop_
_entity.id
_entity.type
_entity.pdbx_description
1 polymer ?
#
loop_
_entity_poly.entity_id
_entity_poly.type
_entity_poly.pdbx_seq_one_letter_code
_entity_poly.pdbx_strand_id
1 'polypeptide(L)'
;MVEKQRTIAREISLQGKGLHTGINVNITFKPAPANHGYKFCRVDLPGKPVVDAVAENVTEASRGTTLTQSGVSVSTIEHVLAAFYGMQVDNALIELDGPEAPIMGGSSEKFVEAIKEAGIVELKEERNYFTVKQKITFSDEEHGVDLIVYPDDHFSINVLIDYNSRILGNQYAILDSINDFEKEISRCRTFVFFHELEPLFKSGLIKGGDLDNAIVIMEKEVPQEEIDRIAKLFNRPGINSHKAGILNNTELRFPNEPARHKLLDLIGDLALVGQPIKGKVVATKPGHFANTRLARIIRQEIKKAHSKKDIPVYDPTVPPVYNYEDIKKILPHRYPFLLVDKIIFVDENKVIGIKNVTGNEAFFQGHFPGEPVMPGVLMIEAMAQTGGILVLNEVDDPQKYSTYFLKIDKLKFKHKVVPGDTLVIKMELTEPVRRGIVSMYGQAYVGNNLVIEGEMIAQIIRNK
;
A
#
# COMPACT_ATOMS: atom_id res chain seq x y z
N MET A 1 -13.22 14.93 17.33
CA MET A 1 -13.67 15.17 15.94
C MET A 1 -13.00 14.12 15.06
N VAL A 2 -13.73 13.57 14.10
CA VAL A 2 -13.16 12.61 13.14
C VAL A 2 -12.35 13.42 12.10
N GLU A 3 -11.10 13.05 11.90
CA GLU A 3 -10.22 13.71 10.93
C GLU A 3 -10.67 13.39 9.50
N LYS A 4 -10.62 14.39 8.62
CA LYS A 4 -10.98 14.25 7.21
C LYS A 4 -9.74 14.07 6.34
N GLN A 5 -9.91 13.36 5.21
CA GLN A 5 -8.86 13.30 4.19
C GLN A 5 -8.58 14.68 3.63
N ARG A 6 -7.33 14.90 3.19
CA ARG A 6 -6.87 16.19 2.69
C ARG A 6 -6.25 16.06 1.29
N THR A 7 -6.37 17.13 0.53
CA THR A 7 -5.66 17.35 -0.72
C THR A 7 -5.19 18.81 -0.80
N ILE A 8 -4.42 19.17 -1.83
CA ILE A 8 -4.06 20.57 -2.07
C ILE A 8 -5.23 21.32 -2.73
N ALA A 9 -5.32 22.64 -2.51
CA ALA A 9 -6.44 23.45 -3.01
C ALA A 9 -6.31 23.80 -4.50
N ARG A 10 -5.09 23.99 -5.01
CA ARG A 10 -4.79 24.31 -6.40
C ARG A 10 -3.52 23.64 -6.87
N GLU A 11 -3.34 23.55 -8.19
CA GLU A 11 -2.09 23.05 -8.76
C GLU A 11 -0.94 24.03 -8.54
N ILE A 12 0.27 23.48 -8.42
CA ILE A 12 1.52 24.22 -8.28
C ILE A 12 2.66 23.46 -8.94
N SER A 13 3.55 24.17 -9.60
CA SER A 13 4.70 23.59 -10.31
C SER A 13 6.02 24.07 -9.74
N LEU A 14 6.99 23.19 -9.72
CA LEU A 14 8.39 23.44 -9.40
C LEU A 14 9.27 22.93 -10.52
N GLN A 15 10.46 23.50 -10.67
CA GLN A 15 11.46 23.03 -11.62
C GLN A 15 12.77 22.78 -10.90
N GLY A 16 13.47 21.70 -11.24
CA GLY A 16 14.78 21.37 -10.69
C GLY A 16 15.47 20.25 -11.44
N LYS A 17 16.69 19.92 -11.03
CA LYS A 17 17.46 18.82 -11.61
C LYS A 17 17.23 17.52 -10.85
N GLY A 18 17.15 16.40 -11.57
CA GLY A 18 17.24 15.08 -10.96
C GLY A 18 18.66 14.85 -10.39
N LEU A 19 18.75 14.23 -9.22
CA LEU A 19 20.02 13.93 -8.56
C LEU A 19 20.92 13.02 -9.40
N HIS A 20 20.34 11.93 -9.91
CA HIS A 20 21.10 10.90 -10.62
C HIS A 20 21.22 11.20 -12.11
N THR A 21 20.15 11.62 -12.73
CA THR A 21 20.09 11.88 -14.18
C THR A 21 20.73 13.22 -14.57
N GLY A 22 20.70 14.22 -13.67
CA GLY A 22 21.10 15.59 -13.96
C GLY A 22 20.17 16.33 -14.93
N ILE A 23 19.05 15.73 -15.31
CA ILE A 23 18.05 16.31 -16.23
C ILE A 23 17.20 17.33 -15.48
N ASN A 24 16.91 18.47 -16.12
CA ASN A 24 15.92 19.42 -15.61
C ASN A 24 14.51 18.83 -15.80
N VAL A 25 13.74 18.80 -14.73
CA VAL A 25 12.39 18.25 -14.67
C VAL A 25 11.45 19.27 -14.05
N ASN A 26 10.28 19.39 -14.64
CA ASN A 26 9.15 20.07 -14.01
C ASN A 26 8.32 19.03 -13.24
N ILE A 27 8.05 19.34 -11.98
CA ILE A 27 7.14 18.59 -11.14
C ILE A 27 5.92 19.44 -10.81
N THR A 28 4.73 18.94 -11.07
CA THR A 28 3.47 19.63 -10.80
C THR A 28 2.61 18.83 -9.85
N PHE A 29 2.25 19.45 -8.74
CA PHE A 29 1.32 18.88 -7.76
C PHE A 29 -0.09 19.30 -8.12
N LYS A 30 -1.03 18.36 -8.17
CA LYS A 30 -2.44 18.58 -8.49
C LYS A 30 -3.36 18.05 -7.40
N PRO A 31 -4.50 18.73 -7.15
CA PRO A 31 -5.54 18.17 -6.29
C PRO A 31 -6.00 16.80 -6.77
N ALA A 32 -6.36 15.95 -5.84
CA ALA A 32 -6.91 14.64 -6.15
C ALA A 32 -8.13 14.32 -5.26
N PRO A 33 -9.09 13.51 -5.74
CA PRO A 33 -10.26 13.14 -4.97
C PRO A 33 -9.90 12.27 -3.77
N ALA A 34 -10.82 12.08 -2.85
CA ALA A 34 -10.67 11.18 -1.73
C ALA A 34 -10.37 9.74 -2.20
N ASN A 35 -9.59 9.03 -1.39
CA ASN A 35 -9.12 7.66 -1.66
C ASN A 35 -8.25 7.51 -2.92
N HIS A 36 -7.75 8.62 -3.46
CA HIS A 36 -6.82 8.59 -4.59
C HIS A 36 -5.43 8.12 -4.17
N GLY A 37 -4.99 8.49 -2.96
CA GLY A 37 -3.61 8.30 -2.51
C GLY A 37 -2.63 9.17 -3.29
N TYR A 38 -1.35 8.76 -3.34
CA TYR A 38 -0.34 9.43 -4.14
C TYR A 38 -0.12 8.67 -5.45
N LYS A 39 -0.10 9.39 -6.56
CA LYS A 39 0.18 8.83 -7.88
C LYS A 39 1.11 9.74 -8.65
N PHE A 40 2.08 9.14 -9.33
CA PHE A 40 2.98 9.83 -10.25
C PHE A 40 2.50 9.67 -11.68
N CYS A 41 2.44 10.77 -12.44
CA CYS A 41 2.04 10.76 -13.84
C CYS A 41 3.21 11.22 -14.71
N ARG A 42 3.67 10.41 -15.66
CA ARG A 42 4.73 10.74 -16.62
C ARG A 42 4.12 11.47 -17.84
N VAL A 43 4.04 12.82 -17.73
CA VAL A 43 3.41 13.66 -18.77
C VAL A 43 4.25 13.81 -20.03
N ASP A 44 5.53 13.45 -20.00
CA ASP A 44 6.44 13.39 -21.13
C ASP A 44 6.26 12.14 -22.02
N LEU A 45 5.52 11.14 -21.52
CA LEU A 45 5.29 9.89 -22.25
C LEU A 45 3.91 9.86 -22.92
N PRO A 46 3.78 9.18 -24.09
CA PRO A 46 2.49 9.00 -24.73
C PRO A 46 1.46 8.36 -23.80
N GLY A 47 0.23 8.89 -23.77
CA GLY A 47 -0.84 8.39 -22.93
C GLY A 47 -0.74 8.80 -21.47
N LYS A 48 0.29 9.57 -21.07
CA LYS A 48 0.52 10.06 -19.71
C LYS A 48 0.31 8.96 -18.65
N PRO A 49 1.11 7.89 -18.70
CA PRO A 49 0.93 6.76 -17.81
C PRO A 49 1.11 7.15 -16.34
N VAL A 50 0.33 6.49 -15.49
CA VAL A 50 0.30 6.73 -14.05
C VAL A 50 0.92 5.55 -13.31
N VAL A 51 1.73 5.86 -12.29
CA VAL A 51 2.37 4.92 -11.37
C VAL A 51 1.83 5.18 -9.97
N ASP A 52 1.18 4.17 -9.37
CA ASP A 52 0.70 4.27 -8.00
C ASP A 52 1.87 4.24 -7.01
N ALA A 53 1.90 5.18 -6.07
CA ALA A 53 2.93 5.25 -5.03
C ALA A 53 2.63 4.27 -3.89
N VAL A 54 2.89 2.99 -4.15
CA VAL A 54 2.66 1.89 -3.22
C VAL A 54 3.89 0.97 -3.16
N ALA A 55 4.12 0.33 -2.01
CA ALA A 55 5.31 -0.47 -1.79
C ALA A 55 5.46 -1.67 -2.74
N GLU A 56 4.37 -2.19 -3.33
CA GLU A 56 4.41 -3.25 -4.33
C GLU A 56 5.09 -2.82 -5.63
N ASN A 57 5.03 -1.53 -5.98
CA ASN A 57 5.61 -0.96 -7.20
C ASN A 57 7.10 -0.58 -7.04
N VAL A 58 7.69 -0.73 -5.85
CA VAL A 58 9.12 -0.47 -5.64
C VAL A 58 9.95 -1.54 -6.35
N THR A 59 10.80 -1.09 -7.27
CA THR A 59 11.72 -1.95 -8.05
C THR A 59 13.19 -1.72 -7.70
N GLU A 60 13.55 -0.53 -7.23
CA GLU A 60 14.91 -0.17 -6.84
C GLU A 60 14.86 0.68 -5.57
N ALA A 61 15.76 0.41 -4.61
CA ALA A 61 15.81 1.08 -3.31
C ALA A 61 17.23 1.11 -2.71
N SER A 62 18.28 1.18 -3.56
CA SER A 62 19.68 1.20 -3.06
C SER A 62 20.18 2.60 -2.73
N ARG A 63 19.89 3.60 -3.56
CA ARG A 63 20.36 4.98 -3.41
C ARG A 63 19.23 6.03 -3.47
N GLY A 64 18.00 5.57 -3.53
CA GLY A 64 16.77 6.33 -3.60
C GLY A 64 15.67 5.36 -3.97
N THR A 65 14.43 5.76 -3.88
CA THR A 65 13.29 4.88 -4.13
C THR A 65 12.76 5.08 -5.55
N THR A 66 12.72 3.98 -6.32
CA THR A 66 12.16 3.93 -7.67
C THR A 66 10.92 3.07 -7.70
N LEU A 67 9.85 3.63 -8.26
CA LEU A 67 8.61 2.91 -8.57
C LEU A 67 8.56 2.53 -10.04
N THR A 68 8.05 1.35 -10.33
CA THR A 68 7.77 0.91 -11.71
C THR A 68 6.41 0.23 -11.78
N GLN A 69 5.58 0.65 -12.72
CA GLN A 69 4.29 0.05 -13.02
C GLN A 69 4.08 0.02 -14.53
N SER A 70 3.70 -1.14 -15.09
CA SER A 70 3.45 -1.32 -16.52
C SER A 70 4.60 -0.82 -17.44
N GLY A 71 5.86 -1.01 -17.00
CA GLY A 71 7.05 -0.61 -17.75
C GLY A 71 7.43 0.88 -17.65
N VAL A 72 6.71 1.66 -16.85
CA VAL A 72 7.00 3.08 -16.60
C VAL A 72 7.58 3.26 -15.21
N SER A 73 8.69 4.02 -15.11
CA SER A 73 9.41 4.24 -13.85
C SER A 73 9.46 5.72 -13.47
N VAL A 74 9.48 5.95 -12.14
CA VAL A 74 9.75 7.25 -11.52
C VAL A 74 10.70 7.02 -10.34
N SER A 75 11.79 7.77 -10.27
CA SER A 75 12.83 7.61 -9.23
C SER A 75 12.97 8.84 -8.31
N THR A 76 13.69 8.66 -7.19
CA THR A 76 13.98 9.72 -6.19
C THR A 76 12.71 10.37 -5.64
N ILE A 77 11.74 9.54 -5.27
CA ILE A 77 10.40 9.99 -4.86
C ILE A 77 10.27 10.28 -3.37
N GLU A 78 11.21 9.80 -2.56
CA GLU A 78 11.15 9.81 -1.10
C GLU A 78 10.98 11.20 -0.50
N HIS A 79 11.69 12.23 -1.02
CA HIS A 79 11.60 13.59 -0.50
C HIS A 79 10.24 14.25 -0.80
N VAL A 80 9.69 13.95 -1.98
CA VAL A 80 8.34 14.42 -2.38
C VAL A 80 7.29 13.77 -1.51
N LEU A 81 7.34 12.44 -1.35
CA LEU A 81 6.39 11.69 -0.53
C LEU A 81 6.49 12.08 0.95
N ALA A 82 7.73 12.34 1.46
CA ALA A 82 7.92 12.83 2.82
C ALA A 82 7.23 14.19 3.03
N ALA A 83 7.28 15.09 2.03
CA ALA A 83 6.58 16.38 2.11
C ALA A 83 5.06 16.19 2.20
N PHE A 84 4.45 15.39 1.32
CA PHE A 84 3.01 15.14 1.36
C PHE A 84 2.57 14.45 2.66
N TYR A 85 3.27 13.38 3.06
CA TYR A 85 2.95 12.66 4.28
C TYR A 85 3.13 13.54 5.53
N GLY A 86 4.25 14.27 5.61
CA GLY A 86 4.57 15.16 6.72
C GLY A 86 3.60 16.33 6.85
N MET A 87 3.12 16.87 5.73
CA MET A 87 2.09 17.92 5.69
C MET A 87 0.67 17.35 5.81
N GLN A 88 0.55 16.04 6.00
CA GLN A 88 -0.72 15.34 6.19
C GLN A 88 -1.72 15.57 5.04
N VAL A 89 -1.21 15.61 3.82
CA VAL A 89 -2.00 15.59 2.59
C VAL A 89 -2.14 14.14 2.14
N ASP A 90 -3.35 13.60 2.08
CA ASP A 90 -3.59 12.18 1.85
C ASP A 90 -3.69 11.83 0.35
N ASN A 91 -4.06 12.80 -0.49
CA ASN A 91 -4.39 12.59 -1.89
C ASN A 91 -3.73 13.64 -2.77
N ALA A 92 -2.94 13.21 -3.76
CA ALA A 92 -2.29 14.07 -4.75
C ALA A 92 -1.99 13.32 -6.04
N LEU A 93 -2.15 14.01 -7.18
CA LEU A 93 -1.57 13.61 -8.45
C LEU A 93 -0.30 14.42 -8.68
N ILE A 94 0.82 13.74 -8.91
CA ILE A 94 2.16 14.33 -9.05
C ILE A 94 2.60 14.11 -10.49
N GLU A 95 2.55 15.13 -11.32
CA GLU A 95 3.00 15.07 -12.71
C GLU A 95 4.49 15.36 -12.83
N LEU A 96 5.19 14.59 -13.67
CA LEU A 96 6.59 14.74 -13.99
C LEU A 96 6.80 14.71 -15.50
N ASP A 97 7.60 15.62 -16.05
CA ASP A 97 8.06 15.60 -17.44
C ASP A 97 9.42 14.90 -17.63
N GLY A 98 9.81 14.05 -16.68
CA GLY A 98 11.03 13.28 -16.71
C GLY A 98 10.99 12.06 -15.79
N PRO A 99 12.03 11.18 -15.84
CA PRO A 99 12.04 9.90 -15.13
C PRO A 99 12.35 10.01 -13.64
N GLU A 100 12.79 11.17 -13.16
CA GLU A 100 13.27 11.35 -11.80
C GLU A 100 12.69 12.63 -11.19
N ALA A 101 12.23 12.57 -9.95
CA ALA A 101 11.82 13.75 -9.21
C ALA A 101 13.04 14.68 -8.98
N PRO A 102 12.86 16.02 -9.07
CA PRO A 102 13.98 16.94 -8.86
C PRO A 102 14.48 16.88 -7.41
N ILE A 103 15.81 16.92 -7.23
CA ILE A 103 16.43 16.85 -5.89
C ILE A 103 16.24 18.14 -5.10
N MET A 104 15.98 19.26 -5.77
CA MET A 104 15.86 20.59 -5.19
C MET A 104 17.10 20.92 -4.31
N GLY A 105 16.87 21.28 -3.04
CA GLY A 105 17.93 21.53 -2.07
C GLY A 105 18.34 20.31 -1.25
N GLY A 106 18.10 19.09 -1.75
CA GLY A 106 18.43 17.83 -1.06
C GLY A 106 17.57 17.51 0.16
N SER A 107 16.43 18.16 0.30
CA SER A 107 15.48 18.01 1.41
C SER A 107 14.04 18.11 0.92
N SER A 108 13.07 17.99 1.82
CA SER A 108 11.65 18.20 1.50
C SER A 108 11.20 19.67 1.57
N GLU A 109 12.06 20.59 1.97
CA GLU A 109 11.70 22.00 2.26
C GLU A 109 10.94 22.68 1.12
N LYS A 110 11.48 22.60 -0.12
CA LYS A 110 10.85 23.23 -1.28
C LYS A 110 9.50 22.64 -1.66
N PHE A 111 9.33 21.35 -1.46
CA PHE A 111 8.06 20.67 -1.66
C PHE A 111 7.02 21.08 -0.61
N VAL A 112 7.44 21.22 0.66
CA VAL A 112 6.59 21.72 1.74
C VAL A 112 6.16 23.17 1.47
N GLU A 113 7.08 24.05 1.05
CA GLU A 113 6.77 25.42 0.65
C GLU A 113 5.70 25.45 -0.45
N ALA A 114 5.86 24.63 -1.49
CA ALA A 114 4.90 24.52 -2.59
C ALA A 114 3.53 24.01 -2.11
N ILE A 115 3.48 22.97 -1.27
CA ILE A 115 2.22 22.46 -0.70
C ILE A 115 1.50 23.55 0.11
N LYS A 116 2.24 24.32 0.91
CA LYS A 116 1.68 25.44 1.69
C LYS A 116 1.15 26.54 0.77
N GLU A 117 1.90 26.89 -0.28
CA GLU A 117 1.48 27.89 -1.27
C GLU A 117 0.24 27.44 -2.04
N ALA A 118 0.16 26.14 -2.39
CA ALA A 118 -1.02 25.55 -3.02
C ALA A 118 -2.26 25.59 -2.10
N GLY A 119 -2.04 25.65 -0.78
CA GLY A 119 -3.07 25.52 0.24
C GLY A 119 -3.50 24.05 0.44
N ILE A 120 -4.00 23.72 1.63
CA ILE A 120 -4.48 22.39 1.96
C ILE A 120 -5.98 22.49 2.26
N VAL A 121 -6.78 21.59 1.69
CA VAL A 121 -8.24 21.55 1.88
C VAL A 121 -8.68 20.17 2.34
N GLU A 122 -9.72 20.13 3.19
CA GLU A 122 -10.35 18.90 3.65
C GLU A 122 -11.36 18.39 2.62
N LEU A 123 -11.39 17.06 2.45
CA LEU A 123 -12.37 16.34 1.66
C LEU A 123 -13.53 15.87 2.55
N LYS A 124 -14.58 15.30 1.96
CA LYS A 124 -15.74 14.81 2.73
C LYS A 124 -15.47 13.54 3.51
N GLU A 125 -14.65 12.68 2.96
CA GLU A 125 -14.34 11.35 3.46
C GLU A 125 -13.45 11.40 4.69
N GLU A 126 -13.64 10.43 5.58
CA GLU A 126 -12.85 10.27 6.79
C GLU A 126 -11.44 9.78 6.46
N ARG A 127 -10.48 10.21 7.27
CA ARG A 127 -9.10 9.77 7.18
C ARG A 127 -8.98 8.33 7.65
N ASN A 128 -8.51 7.45 6.80
CA ASN A 128 -8.43 6.02 7.07
C ASN A 128 -7.05 5.65 7.61
N TYR A 129 -6.92 5.57 8.93
CA TYR A 129 -5.68 5.20 9.60
C TYR A 129 -5.47 3.69 9.66
N PHE A 130 -4.24 3.26 9.40
CA PHE A 130 -3.78 1.95 9.84
C PHE A 130 -3.30 2.05 11.29
N THR A 131 -4.08 1.52 12.22
CA THR A 131 -3.68 1.45 13.63
C THR A 131 -2.94 0.15 13.90
N VAL A 132 -1.69 0.26 14.31
CA VAL A 132 -0.84 -0.88 14.65
C VAL A 132 -1.35 -1.50 15.96
N LYS A 133 -1.76 -2.77 15.92
CA LYS A 133 -2.30 -3.49 17.08
C LYS A 133 -1.28 -4.40 17.75
N GLN A 134 -0.27 -4.84 17.01
CA GLN A 134 0.82 -5.69 17.49
C GLN A 134 2.13 -5.28 16.81
N LYS A 135 3.23 -5.61 17.45
CA LYS A 135 4.57 -5.30 16.93
C LYS A 135 4.76 -5.84 15.51
N ILE A 136 5.21 -4.97 14.60
CA ILE A 136 5.61 -5.31 13.23
C ILE A 136 7.11 -5.08 13.12
N THR A 137 7.86 -5.99 12.50
CA THR A 137 9.32 -5.94 12.48
C THR A 137 9.86 -6.25 11.09
N PHE A 138 10.92 -5.55 10.70
CA PHE A 138 11.84 -5.93 9.64
C PHE A 138 13.27 -5.88 10.21
N SER A 139 14.04 -6.96 10.09
CA SER A 139 15.42 -7.03 10.57
C SER A 139 16.32 -7.61 9.48
N ASP A 140 17.55 -7.08 9.38
CA ASP A 140 18.65 -7.58 8.57
C ASP A 140 19.87 -7.67 9.48
N GLU A 141 20.10 -8.86 10.03
CA GLU A 141 21.16 -9.12 11.02
C GLU A 141 22.55 -8.93 10.44
N GLU A 142 22.76 -9.22 9.16
CA GLU A 142 24.05 -9.10 8.47
C GLU A 142 24.53 -7.64 8.44
N HIS A 143 23.61 -6.70 8.21
CA HIS A 143 23.90 -5.28 8.14
C HIS A 143 23.59 -4.52 9.44
N GLY A 144 23.07 -5.21 10.46
CA GLY A 144 22.68 -4.62 11.75
C GLY A 144 21.52 -3.64 11.63
N VAL A 145 20.61 -3.89 10.68
CA VAL A 145 19.42 -3.08 10.45
C VAL A 145 18.24 -3.65 11.22
N ASP A 146 17.54 -2.82 11.98
CA ASP A 146 16.34 -3.21 12.72
C ASP A 146 15.29 -2.11 12.70
N LEU A 147 14.13 -2.38 12.11
CA LEU A 147 13.00 -1.48 12.02
C LEU A 147 11.80 -2.12 12.69
N ILE A 148 11.28 -1.46 13.72
CA ILE A 148 10.16 -1.97 14.53
C ILE A 148 9.07 -0.93 14.58
N VAL A 149 7.81 -1.38 14.39
CA VAL A 149 6.63 -0.54 14.63
C VAL A 149 5.86 -1.10 15.81
N TYR A 150 5.74 -0.30 16.85
CA TYR A 150 4.97 -0.61 18.05
C TYR A 150 3.57 -0.02 17.98
N PRO A 151 2.57 -0.61 18.66
CA PRO A 151 1.28 0.02 18.88
C PRO A 151 1.43 1.38 19.55
N ASP A 152 0.74 2.39 19.01
CA ASP A 152 0.66 3.73 19.58
C ASP A 152 -0.61 4.42 19.02
N ASP A 153 -1.12 5.43 19.71
CA ASP A 153 -2.31 6.18 19.31
C ASP A 153 -2.02 7.28 18.28
N HIS A 154 -0.76 7.63 18.12
CA HIS A 154 -0.27 8.62 17.14
C HIS A 154 0.96 8.11 16.39
N PHE A 155 1.36 8.84 15.35
CA PHE A 155 2.54 8.52 14.58
C PHE A 155 3.76 9.22 15.16
N SER A 156 4.76 8.44 15.57
CA SER A 156 6.06 8.94 16.03
C SER A 156 7.20 8.08 15.49
N ILE A 157 8.39 8.67 15.34
CA ILE A 157 9.56 8.00 14.78
C ILE A 157 10.81 8.31 15.60
N ASN A 158 11.59 7.26 15.92
CA ASN A 158 12.96 7.35 16.44
C ASN A 158 13.90 6.67 15.44
N VAL A 159 14.97 7.37 15.07
CA VAL A 159 16.00 6.86 14.16
C VAL A 159 17.36 6.90 14.83
N LEU A 160 18.11 5.81 14.75
CA LEU A 160 19.52 5.73 15.07
C LEU A 160 20.29 5.44 13.77
N ILE A 161 21.28 6.25 13.45
CA ILE A 161 22.25 5.99 12.37
C ILE A 161 23.63 5.68 12.94
N ASP A 162 24.30 4.73 12.28
CA ASP A 162 25.68 4.35 12.56
C ASP A 162 26.34 3.93 11.24
N TYR A 163 27.28 4.73 10.76
CA TYR A 163 28.05 4.48 9.55
C TYR A 163 29.49 4.06 9.85
N ASN A 164 29.79 3.75 11.12
CA ASN A 164 31.16 3.49 11.58
C ASN A 164 32.13 4.64 11.23
N SER A 165 31.62 5.86 11.19
CA SER A 165 32.37 7.08 10.87
C SER A 165 32.75 7.80 12.14
N ARG A 166 34.05 8.15 12.30
CA ARG A 166 34.55 8.94 13.43
C ARG A 166 34.04 10.40 13.40
N ILE A 167 33.83 10.94 12.20
CA ILE A 167 33.36 12.32 12.00
C ILE A 167 31.86 12.43 12.25
N LEU A 168 31.09 11.50 11.68
CA LEU A 168 29.62 11.50 11.84
C LEU A 168 29.22 11.01 13.22
N GLY A 169 29.94 10.01 13.78
CA GLY A 169 29.57 9.33 15.01
C GLY A 169 28.24 8.59 14.88
N ASN A 170 27.74 8.13 16.01
CA ASN A 170 26.38 7.63 16.10
C ASN A 170 25.44 8.81 16.38
N GLN A 171 24.41 8.96 15.56
CA GLN A 171 23.43 10.02 15.73
C GLN A 171 22.03 9.43 15.84
N TYR A 172 21.19 10.11 16.59
CA TYR A 172 19.77 9.79 16.65
C TYR A 172 18.92 11.02 16.34
N ALA A 173 17.73 10.78 15.80
CA ALA A 173 16.70 11.78 15.58
C ALA A 173 15.35 11.25 16.05
N ILE A 174 14.53 12.14 16.57
CA ILE A 174 13.19 11.83 17.08
C ILE A 174 12.21 12.81 16.47
N LEU A 175 11.06 12.30 16.07
CA LEU A 175 9.86 13.06 15.72
C LEU A 175 8.70 12.49 16.53
N ASP A 176 8.32 13.19 17.61
CA ASP A 176 7.26 12.75 18.51
C ASP A 176 5.87 12.97 17.92
N SER A 177 5.71 13.95 17.05
CA SER A 177 4.47 14.25 16.33
C SER A 177 4.73 14.62 14.88
N ILE A 178 3.91 14.09 13.98
CA ILE A 178 3.97 14.45 12.55
C ILE A 178 3.71 15.96 12.33
N ASN A 179 3.04 16.63 13.26
CA ASN A 179 2.79 18.08 13.18
C ASN A 179 4.08 18.90 13.25
N ASP A 180 5.17 18.35 13.80
CA ASP A 180 6.47 19.00 13.90
C ASP A 180 7.35 18.75 12.69
N PHE A 181 6.88 17.98 11.69
CA PHE A 181 7.65 17.61 10.49
C PHE A 181 8.22 18.82 9.75
N GLU A 182 7.39 19.82 9.50
CA GLU A 182 7.82 21.04 8.79
C GLU A 182 9.02 21.69 9.48
N LYS A 183 8.93 21.88 10.79
CA LYS A 183 9.95 22.59 11.56
C LYS A 183 11.19 21.77 11.82
N GLU A 184 11.03 20.49 12.16
CA GLU A 184 12.11 19.65 12.70
C GLU A 184 12.81 18.80 11.63
N ILE A 185 12.11 18.44 10.54
CA ILE A 185 12.58 17.41 9.59
C ILE A 185 12.68 17.92 8.16
N SER A 186 11.69 18.67 7.67
CA SER A 186 11.55 18.98 6.24
C SER A 186 12.79 19.63 5.61
N ARG A 187 13.58 20.35 6.41
CA ARG A 187 14.76 21.12 6.00
C ARG A 187 16.06 20.31 5.99
N CYS A 188 16.05 19.06 6.45
CA CYS A 188 17.26 18.27 6.61
C CYS A 188 17.73 17.74 5.25
N ARG A 189 18.99 18.11 4.89
CA ARG A 189 19.58 17.77 3.60
C ARG A 189 20.15 16.36 3.60
N THR A 190 20.14 15.73 2.41
CA THR A 190 20.87 14.49 2.16
C THR A 190 22.37 14.65 2.34
N PHE A 191 23.07 13.54 2.53
CA PHE A 191 24.51 13.54 2.73
C PHE A 191 25.17 12.38 1.98
N VAL A 192 26.46 12.53 1.73
CA VAL A 192 27.32 11.55 1.07
C VAL A 192 28.72 11.62 1.65
N PHE A 193 29.43 10.49 1.70
CA PHE A 193 30.84 10.51 2.06
C PHE A 193 31.73 10.89 0.86
N PHE A 194 32.74 11.67 1.09
CA PHE A 194 33.64 12.15 0.03
C PHE A 194 34.24 11.02 -0.81
N HIS A 195 34.60 9.90 -0.19
CA HIS A 195 35.16 8.74 -0.88
C HIS A 195 34.14 8.01 -1.79
N GLU A 196 32.84 8.25 -1.61
CA GLU A 196 31.79 7.67 -2.47
C GLU A 196 31.53 8.51 -3.73
N LEU A 197 31.95 9.79 -3.77
CA LEU A 197 31.59 10.70 -4.87
C LEU A 197 32.11 10.20 -6.23
N GLU A 198 33.37 9.80 -6.31
CA GLU A 198 33.93 9.36 -7.59
C GLU A 198 33.36 8.03 -8.09
N PRO A 199 33.22 6.97 -7.27
CA PRO A 199 32.51 5.75 -7.66
C PRO A 199 31.08 6.01 -8.15
N LEU A 200 30.32 6.84 -7.44
CA LEU A 200 28.96 7.20 -7.82
C LEU A 200 28.90 7.95 -9.15
N PHE A 201 29.78 8.92 -9.35
CA PHE A 201 29.86 9.66 -10.61
C PHE A 201 30.23 8.74 -11.79
N LYS A 202 31.22 7.85 -11.62
CA LYS A 202 31.65 6.90 -12.64
C LYS A 202 30.56 5.88 -13.00
N SER A 203 29.71 5.52 -12.05
CA SER A 203 28.55 4.66 -12.30
C SER A 203 27.38 5.38 -12.96
N GLY A 204 27.53 6.66 -13.31
CA GLY A 204 26.52 7.47 -13.98
C GLY A 204 25.45 8.04 -13.04
N LEU A 205 25.65 7.94 -11.73
CA LEU A 205 24.82 8.52 -10.70
C LEU A 205 25.29 9.94 -10.32
N ILE A 206 24.47 10.63 -9.52
CA ILE A 206 24.76 11.96 -8.93
C ILE A 206 25.21 13.03 -9.94
N LYS A 207 24.79 12.96 -11.19
CA LYS A 207 25.10 13.97 -12.23
C LYS A 207 24.54 15.35 -11.92
N GLY A 208 23.46 15.42 -11.15
CA GLY A 208 22.86 16.66 -10.62
C GLY A 208 23.30 17.01 -9.20
N GLY A 209 24.26 16.24 -8.64
CA GLY A 209 24.79 16.49 -7.30
C GLY A 209 25.54 17.82 -7.22
N ASP A 210 25.32 18.54 -6.11
CA ASP A 210 25.90 19.84 -5.82
C ASP A 210 26.10 19.99 -4.30
N LEU A 211 27.01 20.89 -3.90
CA LEU A 211 27.20 21.24 -2.49
C LEU A 211 25.99 21.94 -1.86
N ASP A 212 25.09 22.48 -2.70
CA ASP A 212 23.86 23.11 -2.25
C ASP A 212 22.75 22.09 -1.96
N ASN A 213 22.87 20.87 -2.51
CA ASN A 213 21.86 19.83 -2.38
C ASN A 213 22.30 18.57 -1.61
N ALA A 214 23.55 18.50 -1.17
CA ALA A 214 24.06 17.41 -0.34
C ALA A 214 25.15 17.87 0.61
N ILE A 215 25.16 17.31 1.82
CA ILE A 215 26.24 17.48 2.78
C ILE A 215 27.32 16.45 2.44
N VAL A 216 28.58 16.89 2.19
CA VAL A 216 29.68 16.00 1.91
C VAL A 216 30.55 15.82 3.16
N ILE A 217 30.70 14.58 3.61
CA ILE A 217 31.42 14.22 4.83
C ILE A 217 32.80 13.69 4.46
N MET A 218 33.86 14.32 5.00
CA MET A 218 35.25 13.95 4.84
C MET A 218 35.75 13.24 6.09
N GLU A 219 36.06 11.95 6.02
CA GLU A 219 36.48 11.16 7.18
C GLU A 219 37.95 11.32 7.53
N LYS A 220 38.75 11.83 6.61
CA LYS A 220 40.20 12.11 6.75
C LYS A 220 40.58 13.36 5.99
N GLU A 221 41.76 13.88 6.30
CA GLU A 221 42.36 14.93 5.48
C GLU A 221 42.57 14.41 4.05
N VAL A 222 42.22 15.23 3.08
CA VAL A 222 42.36 14.93 1.65
C VAL A 222 43.22 16.02 1.03
N PRO A 223 44.25 15.67 0.22
CA PRO A 223 45.08 16.65 -0.48
C PRO A 223 44.23 17.54 -1.38
N GLN A 224 44.60 18.84 -1.47
CA GLN A 224 43.86 19.81 -2.29
C GLN A 224 43.75 19.36 -3.76
N GLU A 225 44.79 18.73 -4.29
CA GLU A 225 44.80 18.21 -5.67
C GLU A 225 43.68 17.19 -5.92
N GLU A 226 43.39 16.35 -4.94
CA GLU A 226 42.30 15.38 -5.03
C GLU A 226 40.92 16.03 -4.89
N ILE A 227 40.81 17.02 -4.00
CA ILE A 227 39.59 17.83 -3.89
C ILE A 227 39.31 18.54 -5.22
N ASP A 228 40.33 19.17 -5.82
CA ASP A 228 40.21 19.87 -7.09
C ASP A 228 39.84 18.91 -8.24
N ARG A 229 40.41 17.70 -8.20
CA ARG A 229 40.12 16.67 -9.17
C ARG A 229 38.66 16.24 -9.10
N ILE A 230 38.14 15.97 -7.91
CA ILE A 230 36.73 15.62 -7.70
C ILE A 230 35.82 16.82 -8.00
N ALA A 231 36.17 18.02 -7.57
CA ALA A 231 35.41 19.23 -7.83
C ALA A 231 35.21 19.51 -9.33
N LYS A 232 36.23 19.19 -10.16
CA LYS A 232 36.11 19.28 -11.63
C LYS A 232 35.05 18.35 -12.21
N LEU A 233 34.84 17.17 -11.63
CA LEU A 233 33.79 16.24 -12.09
C LEU A 233 32.38 16.87 -11.96
N PHE A 234 32.21 17.71 -10.95
CA PHE A 234 30.96 18.40 -10.66
C PHE A 234 30.91 19.86 -11.20
N ASN A 235 31.92 20.30 -12.00
CA ASN A 235 32.02 21.65 -12.49
C ASN A 235 32.03 22.72 -11.36
N ARG A 236 32.65 22.42 -10.20
CA ARG A 236 32.70 23.27 -9.01
C ARG A 236 34.14 23.55 -8.59
N PRO A 237 34.87 24.42 -9.30
CA PRO A 237 36.22 24.78 -8.90
C PRO A 237 36.22 25.69 -7.64
N GLY A 238 37.33 25.68 -6.93
CA GLY A 238 37.57 26.61 -5.81
C GLY A 238 37.07 26.13 -4.45
N ILE A 239 36.91 24.84 -4.27
CA ILE A 239 36.57 24.24 -2.97
C ILE A 239 37.87 24.15 -2.14
N ASN A 240 37.88 24.80 -1.00
CA ASN A 240 39.01 24.77 -0.06
C ASN A 240 38.61 24.03 1.22
N SER A 241 39.15 22.84 1.42
CA SER A 241 38.98 22.11 2.68
C SER A 241 40.14 21.11 2.82
N HIS A 242 40.82 21.16 3.93
CA HIS A 242 41.98 20.29 4.18
C HIS A 242 41.78 19.40 5.41
N LYS A 243 40.73 19.65 6.21
CA LYS A 243 40.50 18.94 7.47
C LYS A 243 39.37 17.93 7.32
N ALA A 244 39.47 16.84 8.08
CA ALA A 244 38.35 15.96 8.30
C ALA A 244 37.14 16.73 8.87
N GLY A 245 35.94 16.44 8.42
CA GLY A 245 34.73 17.17 8.81
C GLY A 245 33.74 17.29 7.64
N ILE A 246 33.07 18.43 7.56
CA ILE A 246 32.15 18.74 6.47
C ILE A 246 32.89 19.55 5.41
N LEU A 247 32.79 19.08 4.15
CA LEU A 247 33.42 19.76 3.03
C LEU A 247 32.92 21.21 2.93
N ASN A 248 33.85 22.14 2.61
CA ASN A 248 33.57 23.55 2.43
C ASN A 248 33.01 24.24 3.69
N ASN A 249 33.20 23.67 4.88
CA ASN A 249 32.66 24.18 6.16
C ASN A 249 31.19 24.52 6.13
N THR A 250 30.40 23.75 5.35
CA THR A 250 28.94 23.94 5.27
C THR A 250 28.34 23.81 6.67
N GLU A 251 27.60 24.83 7.10
CA GLU A 251 26.91 24.77 8.39
C GLU A 251 25.74 23.80 8.33
N LEU A 252 25.65 22.96 9.36
CA LEU A 252 24.50 22.08 9.56
C LEU A 252 23.31 22.89 10.05
N ARG A 253 22.13 22.59 9.53
CA ARG A 253 20.86 23.17 9.98
C ARG A 253 20.46 22.67 11.37
N PHE A 254 20.90 21.45 11.70
CA PHE A 254 20.77 20.79 13.01
C PHE A 254 22.06 20.02 13.33
N PRO A 255 22.48 19.92 14.59
CA PRO A 255 23.68 19.16 14.96
C PRO A 255 23.63 17.69 14.51
N ASN A 256 22.43 17.11 14.40
CA ASN A 256 22.14 15.75 13.96
C ASN A 256 21.40 15.72 12.62
N GLU A 257 21.69 16.67 11.71
CA GLU A 257 21.01 16.78 10.42
C GLU A 257 21.05 15.47 9.59
N PRO A 258 22.16 14.71 9.54
CA PRO A 258 22.18 13.42 8.87
C PRO A 258 21.17 12.39 9.41
N ALA A 259 21.02 12.29 10.73
CA ALA A 259 20.03 11.40 11.33
C ALA A 259 18.60 11.85 11.03
N ARG A 260 18.35 13.17 11.07
CA ARG A 260 17.06 13.77 10.70
C ARG A 260 16.73 13.55 9.23
N HIS A 261 17.74 13.60 8.35
CA HIS A 261 17.53 13.27 6.95
C HIS A 261 17.14 11.79 6.77
N LYS A 262 17.77 10.86 7.48
CA LYS A 262 17.38 9.46 7.44
C LYS A 262 15.95 9.21 8.01
N LEU A 263 15.52 10.06 8.94
CA LEU A 263 14.14 10.06 9.40
C LEU A 263 13.18 10.61 8.31
N LEU A 264 13.60 11.65 7.57
CA LEU A 264 12.86 12.17 6.41
C LEU A 264 12.67 11.08 5.35
N ASP A 265 13.75 10.39 4.97
CA ASP A 265 13.72 9.26 4.02
C ASP A 265 12.73 8.17 4.47
N LEU A 266 12.77 7.82 5.77
CA LEU A 266 11.88 6.80 6.34
C LEU A 266 10.41 7.23 6.26
N ILE A 267 10.08 8.50 6.50
CA ILE A 267 8.71 9.03 6.32
C ILE A 267 8.28 8.89 4.87
N GLY A 268 9.11 9.29 3.91
CA GLY A 268 8.81 9.20 2.49
C GLY A 268 8.59 7.77 2.01
N ASP A 269 9.44 6.85 2.45
CA ASP A 269 9.30 5.43 2.11
C ASP A 269 8.07 4.79 2.79
N LEU A 270 7.73 5.19 4.02
CA LEU A 270 6.52 4.75 4.71
C LEU A 270 5.24 5.33 4.12
N ALA A 271 5.29 6.44 3.40
CA ALA A 271 4.14 6.94 2.64
C ALA A 271 3.64 5.92 1.60
N LEU A 272 4.53 5.02 1.14
CA LEU A 272 4.20 3.90 0.24
C LEU A 272 3.29 2.84 0.88
N VAL A 273 3.01 2.93 2.18
CA VAL A 273 1.96 2.15 2.84
C VAL A 273 0.58 2.51 2.26
N GLY A 274 0.41 3.74 1.77
CA GLY A 274 -0.83 4.22 1.15
C GLY A 274 -1.92 4.60 2.16
N GLN A 275 -1.62 4.58 3.44
CA GLN A 275 -2.50 5.01 4.53
C GLN A 275 -1.64 5.65 5.64
N PRO A 276 -2.14 6.69 6.34
CA PRO A 276 -1.47 7.20 7.53
C PRO A 276 -1.45 6.15 8.63
N ILE A 277 -0.33 6.08 9.35
CA ILE A 277 -0.08 5.07 10.38
C ILE A 277 -0.33 5.69 11.77
N LYS A 278 -0.97 4.94 12.67
CA LYS A 278 -0.93 5.14 14.12
C LYS A 278 -0.05 4.06 14.73
N GLY A 279 1.12 4.47 15.20
CA GLY A 279 2.15 3.57 15.72
C GLY A 279 3.48 4.28 15.88
N LYS A 280 4.33 3.77 16.78
CA LYS A 280 5.68 4.26 17.03
C LYS A 280 6.70 3.46 16.24
N VAL A 281 7.42 4.12 15.34
CA VAL A 281 8.50 3.51 14.55
C VAL A 281 9.83 3.72 15.29
N VAL A 282 10.58 2.65 15.50
CA VAL A 282 11.95 2.67 16.01
C VAL A 282 12.85 2.02 14.97
N ALA A 283 13.79 2.77 14.43
CA ALA A 283 14.63 2.33 13.33
C ALA A 283 16.11 2.48 13.65
N THR A 284 16.84 1.37 13.57
CA THR A 284 18.30 1.33 13.66
C THR A 284 18.87 1.11 12.25
N LYS A 285 19.76 2.01 11.81
CA LYS A 285 20.38 2.01 10.48
C LYS A 285 19.37 1.92 9.32
N PRO A 286 18.31 2.77 9.31
CA PRO A 286 17.34 2.74 8.22
C PRO A 286 17.98 3.10 6.87
N GLY A 287 17.42 2.55 5.81
CA GLY A 287 17.77 2.84 4.42
C GLY A 287 16.61 2.45 3.52
N HIS A 288 16.57 2.96 2.29
CA HIS A 288 15.41 2.80 1.38
C HIS A 288 15.01 1.34 1.20
N PHE A 289 15.97 0.41 1.09
CA PHE A 289 15.67 -1.01 1.01
C PHE A 289 14.89 -1.51 2.23
N ALA A 290 15.39 -1.27 3.44
CA ALA A 290 14.76 -1.71 4.67
C ALA A 290 13.41 -1.00 4.89
N ASN A 291 13.35 0.31 4.64
CA ASN A 291 12.16 1.13 4.78
C ASN A 291 11.02 0.62 3.88
N THR A 292 11.31 0.37 2.60
CA THR A 292 10.33 -0.11 1.63
C THR A 292 9.91 -1.55 1.90
N ARG A 293 10.80 -2.40 2.47
CA ARG A 293 10.43 -3.74 2.96
C ARG A 293 9.47 -3.66 4.14
N LEU A 294 9.73 -2.78 5.10
CA LEU A 294 8.80 -2.54 6.21
C LEU A 294 7.44 -2.04 5.70
N ALA A 295 7.43 -1.06 4.78
CA ALA A 295 6.19 -0.58 4.17
C ALA A 295 5.40 -1.71 3.50
N ARG A 296 6.06 -2.63 2.81
CA ARG A 296 5.44 -3.81 2.18
C ARG A 296 4.84 -4.77 3.20
N ILE A 297 5.53 -5.00 4.34
CA ILE A 297 5.00 -5.83 5.44
C ILE A 297 3.75 -5.19 6.03
N ILE A 298 3.77 -3.88 6.30
CA ILE A 298 2.61 -3.16 6.82
C ILE A 298 1.42 -3.26 5.85
N ARG A 299 1.63 -3.11 4.54
CA ARG A 299 0.58 -3.28 3.53
C ARG A 299 -0.01 -4.69 3.52
N GLN A 300 0.80 -5.72 3.75
CA GLN A 300 0.29 -7.07 3.89
C GLN A 300 -0.61 -7.22 5.12
N GLU A 301 -0.26 -6.59 6.25
CA GLU A 301 -1.11 -6.58 7.45
C GLU A 301 -2.42 -5.81 7.22
N ILE A 302 -2.39 -4.69 6.49
CA ILE A 302 -3.59 -3.97 6.07
C ILE A 302 -4.50 -4.87 5.22
N LYS A 303 -3.95 -5.55 4.21
CA LYS A 303 -4.72 -6.48 3.35
C LYS A 303 -5.33 -7.63 4.16
N LYS A 304 -4.56 -8.20 5.10
CA LYS A 304 -5.07 -9.23 6.02
C LYS A 304 -6.19 -8.72 6.93
N ALA A 305 -6.06 -7.48 7.43
CA ALA A 305 -7.07 -6.86 8.28
C ALA A 305 -8.38 -6.58 7.50
N HIS A 306 -8.26 -6.12 6.25
CA HIS A 306 -9.42 -5.93 5.38
C HIS A 306 -10.09 -7.25 5.04
N SER A 307 -9.33 -8.28 4.67
CA SER A 307 -9.91 -9.61 4.38
C SER A 307 -10.59 -10.22 5.60
N LYS A 308 -10.11 -9.96 6.82
CA LYS A 308 -10.80 -10.39 8.06
C LYS A 308 -12.07 -9.60 8.35
N LYS A 309 -12.14 -8.30 8.03
CA LYS A 309 -13.37 -7.49 8.16
C LYS A 309 -14.45 -7.92 7.17
N ASP A 310 -14.07 -8.53 6.07
CA ASP A 310 -14.96 -8.98 5.00
C ASP A 310 -15.52 -10.40 5.23
N ILE A 311 -15.07 -11.08 6.31
CA ILE A 311 -15.62 -12.38 6.70
C ILE A 311 -17.02 -12.14 7.24
N PRO A 312 -18.06 -12.75 6.62
CA PRO A 312 -19.42 -12.59 7.12
C PRO A 312 -19.58 -13.26 8.48
N VAL A 313 -20.18 -12.53 9.41
CA VAL A 313 -20.46 -13.05 10.77
C VAL A 313 -21.87 -13.63 10.77
N TYR A 314 -22.00 -14.88 11.21
CA TYR A 314 -23.29 -15.53 11.43
C TYR A 314 -23.63 -15.56 12.92
N ASP A 315 -24.73 -14.89 13.28
CA ASP A 315 -25.32 -14.98 14.61
C ASP A 315 -26.62 -15.79 14.52
N PRO A 316 -26.68 -17.00 15.08
CA PRO A 316 -27.87 -17.84 15.02
C PRO A 316 -29.06 -17.29 15.80
N THR A 317 -28.87 -16.28 16.65
CA THR A 317 -29.95 -15.64 17.44
C THR A 317 -30.70 -14.58 16.65
N VAL A 318 -30.10 -14.09 15.56
CA VAL A 318 -30.73 -13.10 14.66
C VAL A 318 -31.60 -13.82 13.64
N PRO A 319 -32.91 -13.42 13.47
CA PRO A 319 -33.75 -13.98 12.43
C PRO A 319 -33.15 -13.80 11.04
N PRO A 320 -33.20 -14.82 10.16
CA PRO A 320 -32.70 -14.69 8.80
C PRO A 320 -33.62 -13.80 7.95
N VAL A 321 -33.07 -13.23 6.87
CA VAL A 321 -33.82 -12.50 5.85
C VAL A 321 -34.76 -13.46 5.12
N TYR A 322 -34.28 -14.67 4.75
CA TYR A 322 -35.10 -15.77 4.22
C TYR A 322 -34.81 -17.05 4.99
N ASN A 323 -35.86 -17.66 5.52
CA ASN A 323 -35.83 -19.00 6.10
C ASN A 323 -35.93 -20.07 5.01
N TYR A 324 -35.89 -21.36 5.40
CA TYR A 324 -35.94 -22.49 4.49
C TYR A 324 -37.19 -22.48 3.61
N GLU A 325 -38.38 -22.15 4.17
CA GLU A 325 -39.65 -22.12 3.42
C GLU A 325 -39.68 -20.96 2.41
N ASP A 326 -39.06 -19.84 2.71
CA ASP A 326 -38.92 -18.70 1.79
C ASP A 326 -37.99 -19.03 0.65
N ILE A 327 -36.86 -19.68 0.94
CA ILE A 327 -35.90 -20.15 -0.08
C ILE A 327 -36.57 -21.11 -1.07
N LYS A 328 -37.43 -22.01 -0.60
CA LYS A 328 -38.21 -22.92 -1.46
C LYS A 328 -39.15 -22.23 -2.41
N LYS A 329 -39.60 -21.01 -2.09
CA LYS A 329 -40.43 -20.19 -2.97
C LYS A 329 -39.62 -19.54 -4.10
N ILE A 330 -38.31 -19.31 -3.86
CA ILE A 330 -37.42 -18.64 -4.79
C ILE A 330 -36.68 -19.66 -5.66
N LEU A 331 -36.08 -20.70 -5.03
CA LEU A 331 -35.31 -21.72 -5.74
C LEU A 331 -36.16 -22.92 -6.14
N PRO A 332 -35.96 -23.51 -7.34
CA PRO A 332 -36.64 -24.72 -7.76
C PRO A 332 -36.15 -25.99 -7.06
N HIS A 333 -34.93 -25.94 -6.46
CA HIS A 333 -34.31 -27.09 -5.82
C HIS A 333 -35.13 -27.65 -4.65
N ARG A 334 -35.08 -28.97 -4.44
CA ARG A 334 -35.74 -29.71 -3.35
C ARG A 334 -34.80 -30.76 -2.78
N TYR A 335 -35.18 -31.34 -1.65
CA TYR A 335 -34.47 -32.45 -1.05
C TYR A 335 -34.20 -33.56 -2.08
N PRO A 336 -33.02 -34.16 -2.15
CA PRO A 336 -31.82 -33.91 -1.28
C PRO A 336 -30.89 -32.80 -1.81
N PHE A 337 -31.27 -32.02 -2.82
CA PHE A 337 -30.40 -31.12 -3.56
C PHE A 337 -30.58 -29.61 -3.22
N LEU A 338 -31.48 -29.27 -2.32
CA LEU A 338 -31.55 -27.92 -1.75
C LEU A 338 -30.55 -27.83 -0.60
N LEU A 339 -29.44 -27.14 -0.85
CA LEU A 339 -28.30 -27.10 0.08
C LEU A 339 -28.28 -25.86 0.98
N VAL A 340 -29.00 -24.79 0.64
CA VAL A 340 -29.03 -23.55 1.42
C VAL A 340 -30.11 -23.59 2.47
N ASP A 341 -29.75 -23.36 3.75
CA ASP A 341 -30.72 -23.41 4.86
C ASP A 341 -31.31 -22.05 5.21
N LYS A 342 -30.52 -20.96 5.07
CA LYS A 342 -30.92 -19.60 5.43
C LYS A 342 -30.23 -18.58 4.55
N ILE A 343 -30.86 -17.42 4.36
CA ILE A 343 -30.18 -16.20 3.87
C ILE A 343 -30.16 -15.18 5.00
N ILE A 344 -28.99 -14.73 5.39
CA ILE A 344 -28.80 -13.80 6.52
C ILE A 344 -28.57 -12.37 6.07
N PHE A 345 -28.22 -12.16 4.79
CA PHE A 345 -28.04 -10.84 4.21
C PHE A 345 -28.31 -10.89 2.70
N VAL A 346 -28.96 -9.85 2.17
CA VAL A 346 -29.10 -9.61 0.73
C VAL A 346 -29.23 -8.10 0.49
N ASP A 347 -28.49 -7.59 -0.49
CA ASP A 347 -28.64 -6.25 -1.07
C ASP A 347 -28.63 -6.33 -2.61
N GLU A 348 -28.45 -5.22 -3.32
CA GLU A 348 -28.44 -5.17 -4.78
C GLU A 348 -27.30 -5.97 -5.43
N ASN A 349 -26.17 -6.16 -4.74
CA ASN A 349 -24.95 -6.74 -5.30
C ASN A 349 -24.44 -7.97 -4.55
N LYS A 350 -24.94 -8.23 -3.36
CA LYS A 350 -24.37 -9.24 -2.47
C LYS A 350 -25.45 -10.02 -1.72
N VAL A 351 -25.17 -11.31 -1.52
CA VAL A 351 -26.00 -12.21 -0.71
C VAL A 351 -25.13 -13.07 0.18
N ILE A 352 -25.58 -13.33 1.42
CA ILE A 352 -24.92 -14.23 2.37
C ILE A 352 -25.88 -15.32 2.78
N GLY A 353 -25.54 -16.57 2.47
CA GLY A 353 -26.29 -17.78 2.79
C GLY A 353 -25.58 -18.64 3.83
N ILE A 354 -26.36 -19.49 4.48
CA ILE A 354 -25.91 -20.47 5.46
C ILE A 354 -26.23 -21.88 4.97
N LYS A 355 -25.25 -22.78 5.03
CA LYS A 355 -25.41 -24.23 4.92
C LYS A 355 -24.89 -24.90 6.18
N ASN A 356 -25.79 -25.56 6.94
CA ASN A 356 -25.37 -26.43 8.04
C ASN A 356 -24.99 -27.79 7.49
N VAL A 357 -23.79 -28.24 7.75
CA VAL A 357 -23.26 -29.52 7.28
C VAL A 357 -23.51 -30.56 8.37
N THR A 358 -24.58 -31.36 8.22
CA THR A 358 -24.94 -32.36 9.23
C THR A 358 -24.46 -33.74 8.85
N GLY A 359 -24.24 -34.62 9.85
CA GLY A 359 -23.86 -36.02 9.61
C GLY A 359 -24.93 -36.85 8.89
N ASN A 360 -26.17 -36.32 8.74
CA ASN A 360 -27.29 -36.97 8.05
C ASN A 360 -27.32 -36.73 6.54
N GLU A 361 -26.35 -35.97 6.00
CA GLU A 361 -26.25 -35.75 4.57
C GLU A 361 -25.91 -37.05 3.83
N ALA A 362 -26.72 -37.41 2.82
CA ALA A 362 -26.62 -38.69 2.11
C ALA A 362 -25.23 -38.92 1.48
N PHE A 363 -24.56 -37.85 1.05
CA PHE A 363 -23.22 -37.96 0.42
C PHE A 363 -22.12 -38.43 1.37
N PHE A 364 -22.27 -38.33 2.70
CA PHE A 364 -21.29 -38.85 3.65
C PHE A 364 -21.25 -40.37 3.73
N GLN A 365 -22.24 -41.06 3.21
CA GLN A 365 -22.20 -42.54 3.12
C GLN A 365 -21.10 -43.04 2.18
N GLY A 366 -20.73 -42.22 1.18
CA GLY A 366 -19.74 -42.56 0.18
C GLY A 366 -18.50 -41.68 0.13
N HIS A 367 -18.56 -40.47 0.71
CA HIS A 367 -17.50 -39.47 0.56
C HIS A 367 -16.92 -38.97 1.91
N PHE A 368 -16.08 -39.75 2.66
CA PHE A 368 -15.63 -41.11 2.42
C PHE A 368 -15.94 -41.95 3.66
N PRO A 369 -16.13 -43.26 3.54
CA PRO A 369 -16.29 -44.12 4.71
C PRO A 369 -15.11 -43.97 5.67
N GLY A 370 -15.40 -43.61 6.93
CA GLY A 370 -14.35 -43.43 7.97
C GLY A 370 -13.72 -42.03 8.01
N GLU A 371 -13.82 -41.22 6.94
CA GLU A 371 -13.35 -39.81 6.90
C GLU A 371 -14.38 -38.95 6.13
N PRO A 372 -15.49 -38.56 6.76
CA PRO A 372 -16.54 -37.81 6.09
C PRO A 372 -16.07 -36.39 5.77
N VAL A 373 -16.11 -36.04 4.50
CA VAL A 373 -15.77 -34.71 3.97
C VAL A 373 -16.84 -34.28 2.99
N MET A 374 -17.36 -33.05 3.09
CA MET A 374 -18.31 -32.52 2.13
C MET A 374 -17.66 -32.46 0.75
N PRO A 375 -18.28 -33.05 -0.30
CA PRO A 375 -17.75 -32.96 -1.66
C PRO A 375 -17.57 -31.50 -2.11
N GLY A 376 -16.39 -31.16 -2.65
CA GLY A 376 -16.09 -29.79 -3.08
C GLY A 376 -17.07 -29.27 -4.13
N VAL A 377 -17.54 -30.15 -5.02
CA VAL A 377 -18.56 -29.81 -6.03
C VAL A 377 -19.91 -29.42 -5.42
N LEU A 378 -20.27 -29.97 -4.26
CA LEU A 378 -21.49 -29.59 -3.54
C LEU A 378 -21.31 -28.26 -2.77
N MET A 379 -20.09 -27.89 -2.39
CA MET A 379 -19.82 -26.52 -1.91
C MET A 379 -20.06 -25.50 -3.02
N ILE A 380 -19.61 -25.80 -4.26
CA ILE A 380 -19.87 -24.93 -5.42
C ILE A 380 -21.36 -24.80 -5.68
N GLU A 381 -22.09 -25.91 -5.61
CA GLU A 381 -23.54 -25.90 -5.77
C GLU A 381 -24.26 -25.07 -4.70
N ALA A 382 -23.84 -25.19 -3.43
CA ALA A 382 -24.38 -24.37 -2.34
C ALA A 382 -24.10 -22.86 -2.56
N MET A 383 -22.93 -22.53 -3.11
CA MET A 383 -22.57 -21.17 -3.51
C MET A 383 -23.47 -20.69 -4.66
N ALA A 384 -23.68 -21.50 -5.67
CA ALA A 384 -24.55 -21.17 -6.80
C ALA A 384 -26.01 -20.96 -6.38
N GLN A 385 -26.53 -21.82 -5.50
CA GLN A 385 -27.90 -21.67 -4.96
C GLN A 385 -28.02 -20.37 -4.15
N THR A 386 -26.98 -20.05 -3.32
CA THR A 386 -26.92 -18.76 -2.58
C THR A 386 -26.94 -17.58 -3.55
N GLY A 387 -26.10 -17.59 -4.59
CA GLY A 387 -26.07 -16.55 -5.62
C GLY A 387 -27.38 -16.46 -6.43
N GLY A 388 -28.02 -17.61 -6.67
CA GLY A 388 -29.31 -17.70 -7.34
C GLY A 388 -30.44 -16.95 -6.61
N ILE A 389 -30.40 -16.93 -5.27
CA ILE A 389 -31.36 -16.13 -4.47
C ILE A 389 -31.27 -14.65 -4.80
N LEU A 390 -30.03 -14.09 -4.91
CA LEU A 390 -29.84 -12.68 -5.23
C LEU A 390 -30.56 -12.27 -6.51
N VAL A 391 -30.45 -13.08 -7.54
CA VAL A 391 -30.93 -12.72 -8.88
C VAL A 391 -32.39 -13.12 -9.10
N LEU A 392 -32.83 -14.27 -8.54
CA LEU A 392 -34.18 -14.74 -8.70
C LEU A 392 -35.19 -14.04 -7.79
N ASN A 393 -34.73 -13.39 -6.72
CA ASN A 393 -35.57 -12.60 -5.84
C ASN A 393 -36.13 -11.32 -6.53
N GLU A 394 -35.50 -10.85 -7.59
CA GLU A 394 -35.89 -9.65 -8.34
C GLU A 394 -36.83 -9.94 -9.53
N VAL A 395 -37.11 -11.23 -9.84
CA VAL A 395 -37.97 -11.59 -10.96
C VAL A 395 -39.36 -11.96 -10.51
N ASP A 396 -40.36 -11.63 -11.34
CA ASP A 396 -41.73 -12.11 -11.16
C ASP A 396 -41.77 -13.61 -11.37
N ASP A 397 -42.37 -14.36 -10.42
CA ASP A 397 -42.54 -15.79 -10.47
C ASP A 397 -41.22 -16.58 -10.64
N PRO A 398 -40.31 -16.57 -9.64
CA PRO A 398 -38.99 -17.18 -9.71
C PRO A 398 -38.98 -18.64 -10.15
N GLN A 399 -40.05 -19.38 -9.84
CA GLN A 399 -40.17 -20.81 -10.17
C GLN A 399 -40.30 -21.09 -11.67
N LYS A 400 -40.54 -20.05 -12.48
CA LYS A 400 -40.55 -20.15 -13.94
C LYS A 400 -39.15 -19.95 -14.56
N TYR A 401 -38.14 -19.85 -13.75
CA TYR A 401 -36.75 -19.66 -14.22
C TYR A 401 -35.88 -20.84 -13.83
N SER A 402 -34.98 -21.18 -14.72
CA SER A 402 -33.89 -22.13 -14.48
C SER A 402 -32.53 -21.42 -14.60
N THR A 403 -31.59 -21.83 -13.77
CA THR A 403 -30.24 -21.27 -13.77
C THR A 403 -29.28 -22.38 -14.18
N TYR A 404 -28.44 -22.10 -15.17
CA TYR A 404 -27.44 -23.04 -15.68
C TYR A 404 -26.05 -22.44 -15.60
N PHE A 405 -25.09 -23.21 -15.09
CA PHE A 405 -23.68 -22.80 -15.15
C PHE A 405 -23.19 -22.70 -16.61
N LEU A 406 -22.52 -21.60 -16.94
CA LEU A 406 -21.79 -21.42 -18.16
C LEU A 406 -20.30 -21.65 -17.94
N LYS A 407 -19.77 -21.17 -16.82
CA LYS A 407 -18.33 -21.24 -16.52
C LYS A 407 -18.08 -21.17 -15.01
N ILE A 408 -17.06 -21.89 -14.54
CA ILE A 408 -16.47 -21.77 -13.21
C ILE A 408 -14.96 -21.53 -13.43
N ASP A 409 -14.41 -20.50 -12.80
CA ASP A 409 -13.03 -20.09 -13.00
C ASP A 409 -12.35 -19.75 -11.66
N LYS A 410 -11.02 -19.82 -11.63
CA LYS A 410 -10.17 -19.47 -10.49
C LYS A 410 -10.58 -20.13 -9.17
N LEU A 411 -11.18 -21.33 -9.26
CA LEU A 411 -11.67 -22.05 -8.11
C LEU A 411 -10.52 -22.59 -7.27
N LYS A 412 -10.59 -22.37 -5.95
CA LYS A 412 -9.58 -22.85 -4.99
C LYS A 412 -10.24 -23.44 -3.76
N PHE A 413 -9.97 -24.71 -3.49
CA PHE A 413 -10.31 -25.37 -2.23
C PHE A 413 -9.16 -25.21 -1.26
N LYS A 414 -9.42 -24.64 -0.06
CA LYS A 414 -8.38 -24.28 0.91
C LYS A 414 -8.40 -25.17 2.15
N HIS A 415 -9.61 -25.57 2.60
CA HIS A 415 -9.77 -26.41 3.78
C HIS A 415 -10.92 -27.41 3.56
N LYS A 416 -10.83 -28.56 4.26
CA LYS A 416 -11.89 -29.55 4.31
C LYS A 416 -13.09 -29.00 5.09
N VAL A 417 -14.29 -29.40 4.71
CA VAL A 417 -15.55 -29.15 5.42
C VAL A 417 -16.10 -30.49 5.87
N VAL A 418 -16.44 -30.61 7.13
CA VAL A 418 -16.79 -31.88 7.79
C VAL A 418 -18.15 -31.79 8.50
N PRO A 419 -18.76 -32.91 8.88
CA PRO A 419 -19.99 -32.89 9.67
C PRO A 419 -19.83 -32.07 10.96
N GLY A 420 -20.80 -31.19 11.24
CA GLY A 420 -20.77 -30.26 12.35
C GLY A 420 -20.35 -28.84 11.97
N ASP A 421 -19.77 -28.63 10.78
CA ASP A 421 -19.43 -27.31 10.29
C ASP A 421 -20.69 -26.53 9.84
N THR A 422 -20.59 -25.20 9.93
CA THR A 422 -21.55 -24.28 9.32
C THR A 422 -20.81 -23.49 8.25
N LEU A 423 -21.20 -23.64 7.00
CA LEU A 423 -20.70 -22.82 5.89
C LEU A 423 -21.45 -21.49 5.87
N VAL A 424 -20.71 -20.41 5.96
CA VAL A 424 -21.17 -19.04 5.70
C VAL A 424 -20.72 -18.69 4.29
N ILE A 425 -21.68 -18.56 3.37
CA ILE A 425 -21.44 -18.41 1.94
C ILE A 425 -21.72 -16.98 1.52
N LYS A 426 -20.73 -16.28 0.99
CA LYS A 426 -20.82 -14.92 0.48
C LYS A 426 -20.69 -14.95 -1.04
N MET A 427 -21.70 -14.41 -1.74
CA MET A 427 -21.70 -14.25 -3.19
C MET A 427 -21.87 -12.77 -3.54
N GLU A 428 -21.03 -12.28 -4.45
CA GLU A 428 -21.05 -10.88 -4.90
C GLU A 428 -21.06 -10.81 -6.43
N LEU A 429 -21.90 -9.93 -7.00
CA LEU A 429 -21.87 -9.64 -8.43
C LEU A 429 -20.55 -8.97 -8.80
N THR A 430 -19.87 -9.48 -9.83
CA THR A 430 -18.66 -8.84 -10.39
C THR A 430 -18.99 -7.85 -11.49
N GLU A 431 -20.17 -8.01 -12.11
CA GLU A 431 -20.69 -7.18 -13.19
C GLU A 431 -22.22 -7.08 -13.07
N PRO A 432 -22.84 -6.00 -13.56
CA PRO A 432 -24.29 -5.94 -13.66
C PRO A 432 -24.87 -7.08 -14.52
N VAL A 433 -26.01 -7.61 -14.13
CA VAL A 433 -26.70 -8.68 -14.88
C VAL A 433 -27.05 -8.19 -16.28
N ARG A 434 -26.65 -8.92 -17.33
CA ARG A 434 -26.91 -8.57 -18.73
C ARG A 434 -27.44 -9.76 -19.50
N ARG A 435 -28.62 -9.63 -20.12
CA ARG A 435 -29.26 -10.68 -20.95
C ARG A 435 -29.40 -12.03 -20.24
N GLY A 436 -29.66 -11.99 -18.93
CA GLY A 436 -29.73 -13.19 -18.09
C GLY A 436 -28.38 -13.83 -17.76
N ILE A 437 -27.25 -13.23 -18.16
CA ILE A 437 -25.92 -13.68 -17.75
C ILE A 437 -25.56 -13.00 -16.44
N VAL A 438 -25.13 -13.82 -15.47
CA VAL A 438 -24.79 -13.44 -14.11
C VAL A 438 -23.34 -13.86 -13.86
N SER A 439 -22.50 -12.90 -13.51
CA SER A 439 -21.09 -13.15 -13.10
C SER A 439 -20.95 -12.82 -11.62
N MET A 440 -20.49 -13.79 -10.83
CA MET A 440 -20.32 -13.65 -9.38
C MET A 440 -18.94 -14.13 -8.92
N TYR A 441 -18.42 -13.48 -7.90
CA TYR A 441 -17.32 -13.99 -7.08
C TYR A 441 -17.90 -14.55 -5.78
N GLY A 442 -17.53 -15.78 -5.46
CA GLY A 442 -18.01 -16.49 -4.29
C GLY A 442 -16.92 -16.87 -3.33
N GLN A 443 -17.22 -16.78 -2.05
CA GLN A 443 -16.38 -17.24 -0.94
C GLN A 443 -17.23 -17.96 0.08
N ALA A 444 -16.75 -19.09 0.62
CA ALA A 444 -17.39 -19.74 1.76
C ALA A 444 -16.41 -19.94 2.92
N TYR A 445 -16.92 -19.80 4.12
CA TYR A 445 -16.15 -19.81 5.35
C TYR A 445 -16.71 -20.82 6.35
N VAL A 446 -15.82 -21.42 7.16
CA VAL A 446 -16.15 -22.13 8.41
C VAL A 446 -15.50 -21.36 9.54
N GLY A 447 -16.28 -20.73 10.40
CA GLY A 447 -15.79 -19.74 11.33
C GLY A 447 -15.04 -18.62 10.59
N ASN A 448 -13.79 -18.39 10.93
CA ASN A 448 -12.93 -17.39 10.28
C ASN A 448 -12.07 -17.94 9.12
N ASN A 449 -12.21 -19.22 8.78
CA ASN A 449 -11.39 -19.87 7.78
C ASN A 449 -12.09 -19.87 6.42
N LEU A 450 -11.48 -19.28 5.41
CA LEU A 450 -11.92 -19.39 4.02
C LEU A 450 -11.69 -20.82 3.54
N VAL A 451 -12.77 -21.55 3.20
CA VAL A 451 -12.69 -22.97 2.79
C VAL A 451 -12.70 -23.14 1.27
N ILE A 452 -13.39 -22.24 0.56
CA ILE A 452 -13.47 -22.24 -0.91
C ILE A 452 -13.69 -20.82 -1.42
N GLU A 453 -13.09 -20.50 -2.57
CA GLU A 453 -13.36 -19.27 -3.33
C GLU A 453 -13.30 -19.53 -4.83
N GLY A 454 -14.01 -18.73 -5.64
CA GLY A 454 -13.96 -18.82 -7.10
C GLY A 454 -14.93 -17.89 -7.80
N GLU A 455 -14.77 -17.78 -9.12
CA GLU A 455 -15.64 -17.02 -10.02
C GLU A 455 -16.63 -17.97 -10.69
N MET A 456 -17.89 -17.55 -10.79
CA MET A 456 -18.98 -18.35 -11.36
C MET A 456 -19.77 -17.49 -12.34
N ILE A 457 -20.01 -18.03 -13.53
CA ILE A 457 -20.89 -17.42 -14.53
C ILE A 457 -22.04 -18.37 -14.79
N ALA A 458 -23.25 -17.85 -14.68
CA ALA A 458 -24.46 -18.60 -14.92
C ALA A 458 -25.41 -17.84 -15.87
N GLN A 459 -26.31 -18.56 -16.49
CA GLN A 459 -27.37 -17.98 -17.28
C GLN A 459 -28.74 -18.33 -16.65
N ILE A 460 -29.57 -17.31 -16.52
CA ILE A 460 -30.97 -17.44 -16.07
C ILE A 460 -31.85 -17.45 -17.30
N ILE A 461 -32.68 -18.49 -17.44
CA ILE A 461 -33.59 -18.69 -18.57
C ILE A 461 -35.01 -18.89 -18.06
N ARG A 462 -35.92 -18.15 -18.61
CA ARG A 462 -37.37 -18.38 -18.34
C ARG A 462 -37.80 -19.67 -19.00
N ASN A 463 -38.40 -20.59 -18.22
CA ASN A 463 -38.97 -21.83 -18.73
C ASN A 463 -40.17 -21.52 -19.63
N LYS A 464 -40.33 -22.28 -20.69
CA LYS A 464 -41.47 -22.12 -21.63
C LYS A 464 -42.77 -22.56 -21.02
#